data_ed8dfcc6c5ea7a14cc0612d301620539
#
_entry.id   ed8dfcc6c5ea7a14cc0612d301620539
#
_cell.length_a   1.000
_cell.length_b   1.000
_cell.length_c   1.000
_cell.angle_alpha   90.00
_cell.angle_beta   90.00
_cell.angle_gamma   90.00
#
_symmetry.space_group_name_H-M   'P 1'
#
loop_
_entity.id
_entity.type
_entity.pdbx_description
1 polymer ?
#
loop_
_entity_poly.entity_id
_entity_poly.type
_entity_poly.pdbx_seq_one_letter_code
_entity_poly.pdbx_strand_id
1 'polypeptide(L)'
;FHNSADSIKKIINLLDEKNIKLGIEPLNRYETDFINTVEEGLYLCSLVNHLKVGLLLDVYHMNIEEKNIVSSIRKANQKIFHIHIAENDRGIPGSGSIDFENIFKTLKEINYSNNITLEMFIQANNPTSKDLFTWRNIEKDPYEAIKKSYSYLIQYL
;
A
#
# COMPACT_ATOMS: atom_id res chain seq x y z
N PHE A 1 -7.50 4.44 18.33
CA PHE A 1 -7.38 5.56 17.39
C PHE A 1 -6.89 6.84 18.08
N HIS A 2 -7.54 7.33 19.15
CA HIS A 2 -7.17 8.60 19.80
C HIS A 2 -5.72 8.58 20.32
N ASN A 3 -5.30 7.52 21.02
CA ASN A 3 -3.92 7.40 21.51
C ASN A 3 -2.88 7.44 20.37
N SER A 4 -3.20 6.81 19.24
CA SER A 4 -2.34 6.82 18.05
C SER A 4 -2.29 8.22 17.42
N ALA A 5 -3.45 8.88 17.28
CA ALA A 5 -3.51 10.26 16.80
C ALA A 5 -2.69 11.20 17.69
N ASP A 6 -2.82 11.09 19.02
CA ASP A 6 -2.06 11.92 19.96
C ASP A 6 -0.55 11.64 19.92
N SER A 7 -0.15 10.40 19.63
CA SER A 7 1.25 10.05 19.43
C SER A 7 1.80 10.66 18.13
N ILE A 8 1.03 10.60 17.04
CA ILE A 8 1.41 11.22 15.76
C ILE A 8 1.49 12.74 15.89
N LYS A 9 0.56 13.37 16.61
CA LYS A 9 0.59 14.83 16.84
C LYS A 9 1.87 15.30 17.51
N LYS A 10 2.51 14.50 18.35
CA LYS A 10 3.78 14.85 19.01
C LYS A 10 4.96 15.02 18.05
N ILE A 11 4.91 14.39 16.88
CA ILE A 11 5.99 14.43 15.87
C ILE A 11 5.69 15.37 14.70
N ILE A 12 4.55 16.05 14.67
CA ILE A 12 4.14 16.91 13.55
C ILE A 12 5.18 18.01 13.27
N ASN A 13 5.68 18.67 14.30
CA ASN A 13 6.69 19.71 14.13
C ASN A 13 7.97 19.18 13.46
N LEU A 14 8.34 17.92 13.76
CA LEU A 14 9.48 17.26 13.11
C LEU A 14 9.19 16.95 11.64
N LEU A 15 7.98 16.51 11.31
CA LEU A 15 7.55 16.28 9.92
C LEU A 15 7.62 17.58 9.11
N ASP A 16 7.23 18.71 9.71
CA ASP A 16 7.29 20.01 9.07
C ASP A 16 8.72 20.51 8.88
N GLU A 17 9.52 20.45 9.94
CA GLU A 17 10.92 20.86 9.92
C GLU A 17 11.75 20.09 8.88
N LYS A 18 11.57 18.77 8.84
CA LYS A 18 12.32 17.89 7.93
C LYS A 18 11.68 17.72 6.55
N ASN A 19 10.52 18.33 6.33
CA ASN A 19 9.73 18.18 5.11
C ASN A 19 9.42 16.72 4.75
N ILE A 20 9.03 15.91 5.75
CA ILE A 20 8.71 14.48 5.62
C ILE A 20 7.19 14.30 5.65
N LYS A 21 6.68 13.39 4.82
CA LYS A 21 5.29 12.92 4.86
C LYS A 21 5.23 11.60 5.64
N LEU A 22 4.19 11.42 6.47
CA LEU A 22 3.88 10.17 7.17
C LEU A 22 2.73 9.48 6.45
N GLY A 23 2.97 8.30 5.90
CA GLY A 23 1.93 7.42 5.35
C GLY A 23 1.51 6.39 6.39
N ILE A 24 0.21 6.33 6.69
CA ILE A 24 -0.39 5.27 7.49
C ILE A 24 -0.76 4.16 6.54
N GLU A 25 -0.30 2.95 6.81
CA GLU A 25 -0.59 1.78 6.00
C GLU A 25 -1.67 0.92 6.68
N PRO A 26 -2.86 0.79 6.08
CA PRO A 26 -3.83 -0.23 6.46
C PRO A 26 -3.31 -1.62 6.07
N LEU A 27 -3.13 -2.50 7.04
CA LEU A 27 -2.67 -3.87 6.83
C LEU A 27 -3.83 -4.85 6.90
N ASN A 28 -3.69 -6.02 6.29
CA ASN A 28 -4.73 -7.04 6.34
C ASN A 28 -4.92 -7.61 7.77
N ARG A 29 -6.08 -8.19 8.01
CA ARG A 29 -6.53 -8.75 9.31
C ARG A 29 -5.66 -9.89 9.86
N TYR A 30 -4.80 -10.48 9.05
CA TYR A 30 -3.90 -11.54 9.48
C TYR A 30 -2.62 -10.98 10.11
N GLU A 31 -2.31 -9.70 9.84
CA GLU A 31 -1.10 -9.02 10.30
C GLU A 31 -1.37 -8.03 11.44
N THR A 32 -2.57 -7.44 11.48
CA THR A 32 -2.97 -6.50 12.55
C THR A 32 -4.47 -6.51 12.79
N ASP A 33 -4.89 -6.09 13.99
CA ASP A 33 -6.28 -5.86 14.38
C ASP A 33 -6.62 -4.36 14.52
N PHE A 34 -5.72 -3.46 14.09
CA PHE A 34 -5.87 -2.04 14.40
C PHE A 34 -6.45 -1.21 13.24
N ILE A 35 -5.79 -1.16 12.09
CA ILE A 35 -6.25 -0.43 10.90
C ILE A 35 -6.15 -1.39 9.71
N ASN A 36 -7.30 -1.82 9.20
CA ASN A 36 -7.37 -2.78 8.09
C ASN A 36 -7.90 -2.16 6.79
N THR A 37 -8.67 -1.09 6.88
CA THR A 37 -9.32 -0.49 5.71
C THR A 37 -8.85 0.95 5.46
N VAL A 38 -8.99 1.39 4.22
CA VAL A 38 -8.79 2.79 3.82
C VAL A 38 -9.65 3.72 4.66
N GLU A 39 -10.88 3.32 4.97
CA GLU A 39 -11.80 4.14 5.79
C GLU A 39 -11.25 4.37 7.20
N GLU A 40 -10.73 3.33 7.85
CA GLU A 40 -10.12 3.43 9.17
C GLU A 40 -8.83 4.28 9.14
N GLY A 41 -8.01 4.10 8.11
CA GLY A 41 -6.82 4.93 7.89
C GLY A 41 -7.17 6.41 7.70
N LEU A 42 -8.18 6.72 6.89
CA LEU A 42 -8.70 8.08 6.72
C LEU A 42 -9.26 8.65 8.01
N TYR A 43 -9.93 7.83 8.83
CA TYR A 43 -10.40 8.25 10.14
C TYR A 43 -9.25 8.66 11.06
N LEU A 44 -8.18 7.87 11.12
CA LEU A 44 -6.98 8.26 11.88
C LEU A 44 -6.34 9.53 11.33
N CYS A 45 -6.22 9.68 10.00
CA CYS A 45 -5.76 10.91 9.37
C CYS A 45 -6.61 12.13 9.79
N SER A 46 -7.94 11.97 9.89
CA SER A 46 -8.85 13.04 10.30
C SER A 46 -8.66 13.44 11.76
N LEU A 47 -8.38 12.51 12.66
CA LEU A 47 -8.10 12.77 14.07
C LEU A 47 -6.78 13.52 14.25
N VAL A 48 -5.78 13.22 13.43
CA VAL A 48 -4.50 13.96 13.42
C VAL A 48 -4.67 15.33 12.80
N ASN A 49 -5.45 15.43 11.73
CA ASN A 49 -5.79 16.64 10.97
C ASN A 49 -4.55 17.45 10.53
N HIS A 50 -3.63 16.80 9.82
CA HIS A 50 -2.42 17.46 9.31
C HIS A 50 -2.15 17.11 7.84
N LEU A 51 -1.58 18.07 7.07
CA LEU A 51 -1.34 17.92 5.63
C LEU A 51 -0.26 16.91 5.31
N LYS A 52 0.70 16.70 6.21
CA LYS A 52 1.80 15.73 6.04
C LYS A 52 1.48 14.34 6.59
N VAL A 53 0.21 14.09 6.98
CA VAL A 53 -0.27 12.77 7.38
C VAL A 53 -1.32 12.30 6.37
N GLY A 54 -1.06 11.15 5.78
CA GLY A 54 -1.87 10.53 4.74
C GLY A 54 -1.76 9.02 4.79
N LEU A 55 -2.00 8.36 3.66
CA LEU A 55 -2.02 6.91 3.54
C LEU A 55 -0.88 6.40 2.66
N LEU A 56 -0.34 5.26 3.03
CA LEU A 56 0.29 4.32 2.13
C LEU A 56 -0.75 3.23 1.83
N LEU A 57 -1.04 2.97 0.56
CA LEU A 57 -1.98 1.91 0.17
C LEU A 57 -1.22 0.76 -0.47
N ASP A 58 -1.36 -0.43 0.09
CA ASP A 58 -0.84 -1.65 -0.50
C ASP A 58 -1.99 -2.45 -1.13
N VAL A 59 -1.90 -2.68 -2.43
CA VAL A 59 -2.93 -3.37 -3.22
C VAL A 59 -3.16 -4.81 -2.73
N TYR A 60 -2.13 -5.47 -2.22
CA TYR A 60 -2.25 -6.80 -1.63
C TYR A 60 -3.13 -6.78 -0.37
N HIS A 61 -2.89 -5.85 0.56
CA HIS A 61 -3.73 -5.70 1.75
C HIS A 61 -5.16 -5.31 1.37
N MET A 62 -5.30 -4.38 0.43
CA MET A 62 -6.61 -3.95 -0.08
C MET A 62 -7.40 -5.09 -0.73
N ASN A 63 -6.73 -6.02 -1.41
CA ASN A 63 -7.38 -7.19 -2.01
C ASN A 63 -8.03 -8.12 -0.96
N ILE A 64 -7.51 -8.12 0.27
CA ILE A 64 -8.08 -8.92 1.37
C ILE A 64 -9.21 -8.15 2.07
N GLU A 65 -9.04 -6.84 2.31
CA GLU A 65 -9.90 -6.07 3.21
C GLU A 65 -10.96 -5.23 2.50
N GLU A 66 -10.68 -4.75 1.29
CA GLU A 66 -11.59 -3.84 0.60
C GLU A 66 -12.62 -4.59 -0.23
N LYS A 67 -13.88 -4.20 -0.11
CA LYS A 67 -14.94 -4.73 -0.99
C LYS A 67 -14.75 -4.29 -2.45
N ASN A 68 -14.15 -3.14 -2.66
CA ASN A 68 -13.84 -2.59 -3.98
C ASN A 68 -12.63 -1.65 -3.89
N ILE A 69 -11.49 -2.12 -4.36
CA ILE A 69 -10.21 -1.40 -4.33
C ILE A 69 -10.32 -0.04 -5.01
N VAL A 70 -10.93 0.01 -6.19
CA VAL A 70 -11.08 1.23 -6.99
C VAL A 70 -11.88 2.30 -6.25
N SER A 71 -12.98 1.91 -5.60
CA SER A 71 -13.78 2.84 -4.78
C SER A 71 -13.00 3.37 -3.59
N SER A 72 -12.20 2.53 -2.95
CA SER A 72 -11.38 2.90 -1.79
C SER A 72 -10.25 3.84 -2.18
N ILE A 73 -9.61 3.63 -3.35
CA ILE A 73 -8.62 4.56 -3.93
C ILE A 73 -9.26 5.93 -4.18
N ARG A 74 -10.45 5.97 -4.84
CA ARG A 74 -11.17 7.24 -5.05
C ARG A 74 -11.52 7.95 -3.75
N LYS A 75 -11.92 7.21 -2.72
CA LYS A 75 -12.22 7.75 -1.38
C LYS A 75 -10.99 8.37 -0.72
N ALA A 76 -9.83 7.71 -0.82
CA ALA A 76 -8.57 8.21 -0.28
C ALA A 76 -8.04 9.45 -1.01
N ASN A 77 -8.15 9.47 -2.34
CA ASN A 77 -7.84 10.60 -3.23
C ASN A 77 -6.48 11.26 -2.88
N GLN A 78 -6.47 12.56 -2.62
CA GLN A 78 -5.25 13.33 -2.31
C GLN A 78 -4.54 12.94 -1.00
N LYS A 79 -5.15 12.07 -0.20
CA LYS A 79 -4.51 11.52 1.01
C LYS A 79 -3.57 10.36 0.71
N ILE A 80 -3.51 9.86 -0.51
CA ILE A 80 -2.59 8.78 -0.90
C ILE A 80 -1.20 9.38 -1.11
N PHE A 81 -0.26 9.03 -0.25
CA PHE A 81 1.13 9.49 -0.34
C PHE A 81 2.05 8.48 -1.01
N HIS A 82 1.71 7.20 -0.93
CA HIS A 82 2.49 6.12 -1.52
C HIS A 82 1.60 4.93 -1.87
N ILE A 83 2.02 4.13 -2.85
CA ILE A 83 1.33 2.89 -3.23
C ILE A 83 2.35 1.77 -3.32
N HIS A 84 2.05 0.65 -2.65
CA HIS A 84 2.70 -0.62 -2.86
C HIS A 84 1.89 -1.48 -3.82
N ILE A 85 2.58 -2.15 -4.73
CA ILE A 85 2.00 -3.04 -5.74
C ILE A 85 2.65 -4.41 -5.66
N ALA A 86 1.82 -5.42 -5.50
CA ALA A 86 2.11 -6.83 -5.70
C ALA A 86 0.82 -7.52 -6.14
N GLU A 87 0.91 -8.74 -6.62
CA GLU A 87 -0.27 -9.56 -6.91
C GLU A 87 -0.92 -10.10 -5.63
N ASN A 88 -2.10 -10.71 -5.75
CA ASN A 88 -2.88 -11.25 -4.63
C ASN A 88 -2.15 -12.34 -3.81
N ASP A 89 -1.04 -12.87 -4.31
CA ASP A 89 -0.16 -13.80 -3.59
C ASP A 89 1.23 -13.21 -3.27
N ARG A 90 1.39 -11.88 -3.34
CA ARG A 90 2.67 -11.16 -3.22
C ARG A 90 3.63 -11.41 -4.37
N GLY A 91 3.15 -11.99 -5.47
CA GLY A 91 3.90 -12.26 -6.69
C GLY A 91 3.93 -11.11 -7.70
N ILE A 92 4.23 -11.47 -8.96
CA ILE A 92 4.35 -10.54 -10.09
C ILE A 92 2.98 -9.93 -10.41
N PRO A 93 2.84 -8.59 -10.41
CA PRO A 93 1.61 -7.91 -10.83
C PRO A 93 1.14 -8.37 -12.21
N GLY A 94 -0.17 -8.67 -12.33
CA GLY A 94 -0.79 -9.16 -13.54
C GLY A 94 -0.71 -10.68 -13.75
N SER A 95 -0.09 -11.42 -12.83
CA SER A 95 -0.07 -12.89 -12.87
C SER A 95 -1.22 -13.56 -12.13
N GLY A 96 -2.05 -12.79 -11.42
CA GLY A 96 -3.13 -13.28 -10.58
C GLY A 96 -4.49 -12.64 -10.88
N SER A 97 -5.18 -12.18 -9.85
CA SER A 97 -6.58 -11.77 -9.95
C SER A 97 -6.83 -10.27 -9.71
N ILE A 98 -5.80 -9.49 -9.39
CA ILE A 98 -5.95 -8.07 -9.13
C ILE A 98 -6.16 -7.29 -10.43
N ASP A 99 -7.20 -6.45 -10.47
CA ASP A 99 -7.55 -5.62 -11.62
C ASP A 99 -6.69 -4.35 -11.68
N PHE A 100 -5.43 -4.51 -12.08
CA PHE A 100 -4.50 -3.38 -12.21
C PHE A 100 -4.92 -2.35 -13.25
N GLU A 101 -5.60 -2.76 -14.32
CA GLU A 101 -6.08 -1.82 -15.34
C GLU A 101 -7.01 -0.76 -14.72
N ASN A 102 -8.03 -1.18 -13.97
CA ASN A 102 -8.94 -0.25 -13.32
C ASN A 102 -8.29 0.50 -12.14
N ILE A 103 -7.33 -0.10 -11.44
CA ILE A 103 -6.53 0.58 -10.41
C ILE A 103 -5.75 1.75 -11.04
N PHE A 104 -4.96 1.51 -12.09
CA PHE A 104 -4.16 2.55 -12.73
C PHE A 104 -5.02 3.61 -13.42
N LYS A 105 -6.13 3.21 -14.04
CA LYS A 105 -7.12 4.16 -14.56
C LYS A 105 -7.63 5.09 -13.47
N THR A 106 -7.95 4.54 -12.29
CA THR A 106 -8.43 5.33 -11.15
C THR A 106 -7.34 6.25 -10.60
N LEU A 107 -6.09 5.80 -10.53
CA LEU A 107 -4.97 6.66 -10.14
C LEU A 107 -4.79 7.85 -11.08
N LYS A 108 -4.95 7.65 -12.40
CA LYS A 108 -4.97 8.75 -13.38
C LYS A 108 -6.16 9.69 -13.17
N GLU A 109 -7.36 9.16 -12.94
CA GLU A 109 -8.57 9.95 -12.67
C GLU A 109 -8.42 10.88 -11.46
N ILE A 110 -7.75 10.43 -10.39
CA ILE A 110 -7.51 11.25 -9.18
C ILE A 110 -6.23 12.10 -9.28
N ASN A 111 -5.54 12.11 -10.43
CA ASN A 111 -4.27 12.82 -10.66
C ASN A 111 -3.17 12.40 -9.67
N TYR A 112 -3.06 11.10 -9.35
CA TYR A 112 -2.01 10.59 -8.50
C TYR A 112 -0.65 10.72 -9.19
N SER A 113 0.31 11.39 -8.54
CA SER A 113 1.63 11.68 -9.08
C SER A 113 2.79 11.32 -8.12
N ASN A 114 2.48 10.64 -7.01
CA ASN A 114 3.49 10.16 -6.08
C ASN A 114 4.07 8.81 -6.53
N ASN A 115 5.01 8.26 -5.76
CA ASN A 115 5.71 7.04 -6.08
C ASN A 115 4.83 5.79 -5.95
N ILE A 116 5.13 4.80 -6.80
CA ILE A 116 4.59 3.44 -6.74
C ILE A 116 5.79 2.50 -6.59
N THR A 117 5.72 1.59 -5.63
CA THR A 117 6.79 0.63 -5.32
C THR A 117 6.30 -0.81 -5.46
N LEU A 118 7.11 -1.66 -6.07
CA LEU A 118 6.91 -3.11 -6.04
C LEU A 118 7.24 -3.64 -4.65
N GLU A 119 6.28 -4.32 -4.01
CA GLU A 119 6.46 -4.97 -2.73
C GLU A 119 6.09 -6.45 -2.83
N MET A 120 6.96 -7.22 -3.47
CA MET A 120 6.80 -8.66 -3.67
C MET A 120 7.52 -9.46 -2.59
N PHE A 121 6.89 -10.50 -2.04
CA PHE A 121 7.47 -11.45 -1.09
C PHE A 121 7.48 -12.85 -1.70
N ILE A 122 8.43 -13.07 -2.61
CA ILE A 122 8.41 -14.20 -3.55
C ILE A 122 9.28 -15.39 -3.14
N GLN A 123 10.09 -15.27 -2.09
CA GLN A 123 11.00 -16.34 -1.64
C GLN A 123 10.76 -16.75 -0.19
N ALA A 124 10.63 -18.06 0.05
CA ALA A 124 10.33 -18.63 1.35
C ALA A 124 11.54 -18.74 2.31
N ASN A 125 12.77 -18.74 1.79
CA ASN A 125 13.97 -19.08 2.55
C ASN A 125 14.82 -17.87 2.91
N ASN A 126 14.20 -16.76 3.31
CA ASN A 126 14.91 -15.60 3.84
C ASN A 126 14.53 -15.36 5.33
N PRO A 127 15.30 -14.57 6.08
CA PRO A 127 15.05 -14.36 7.51
C PRO A 127 13.66 -13.83 7.85
N THR A 128 13.04 -13.06 6.98
CA THR A 128 11.73 -12.44 7.18
C THR A 128 10.55 -13.26 6.66
N SER A 129 10.81 -14.38 5.96
CA SER A 129 9.74 -15.19 5.32
C SER A 129 8.67 -15.64 6.31
N LYS A 130 9.06 -15.98 7.54
CA LYS A 130 8.14 -16.45 8.58
C LYS A 130 7.21 -15.34 9.05
N ASP A 131 7.73 -14.14 9.19
CA ASP A 131 6.98 -12.97 9.66
C ASP A 131 5.99 -12.48 8.59
N LEU A 132 6.31 -12.77 7.32
CA LEU A 132 5.51 -12.39 6.14
C LEU A 132 4.67 -13.56 5.59
N PHE A 133 4.63 -14.68 6.31
CA PHE A 133 3.86 -15.89 5.93
C PHE A 133 4.18 -16.44 4.54
N THR A 134 5.42 -16.24 4.05
CA THR A 134 5.88 -16.74 2.75
C THR A 134 6.41 -18.17 2.92
N TRP A 135 5.53 -19.16 2.83
CA TRP A 135 5.83 -20.57 3.10
C TRP A 135 6.38 -21.34 1.90
N ARG A 136 6.26 -20.79 0.71
CA ARG A 136 6.76 -21.37 -0.54
C ARG A 136 7.37 -20.29 -1.43
N ASN A 137 8.26 -20.69 -2.33
CA ASN A 137 8.68 -19.76 -3.37
C ASN A 137 7.52 -19.50 -4.33
N ILE A 138 7.12 -18.25 -4.44
CA ILE A 138 6.14 -17.76 -5.43
C ILE A 138 6.82 -17.71 -6.79
N GLU A 139 8.03 -17.12 -6.84
CA GLU A 139 8.85 -17.04 -8.03
C GLU A 139 10.24 -17.64 -7.76
N LYS A 140 10.86 -18.20 -8.82
CA LYS A 140 12.18 -18.83 -8.70
C LYS A 140 13.31 -17.82 -8.73
N ASP A 141 13.20 -16.81 -9.60
CA ASP A 141 14.23 -15.82 -9.87
C ASP A 141 13.71 -14.40 -9.57
N PRO A 142 14.22 -13.73 -8.51
CA PRO A 142 13.80 -12.37 -8.16
C PRO A 142 14.09 -11.33 -9.24
N TYR A 143 15.20 -11.48 -9.98
CA TYR A 143 15.55 -10.53 -11.04
C TYR A 143 14.59 -10.62 -12.23
N GLU A 144 14.25 -11.85 -12.63
CA GLU A 144 13.26 -12.05 -13.68
C GLU A 144 11.86 -11.61 -13.22
N ALA A 145 11.51 -11.80 -11.94
CA ALA A 145 10.26 -11.30 -11.38
C ALA A 145 10.17 -9.77 -11.45
N ILE A 146 11.24 -9.05 -11.09
CA ILE A 146 11.30 -7.59 -11.19
C ILE A 146 11.18 -7.13 -12.65
N LYS A 147 11.88 -7.76 -13.59
CA LYS A 147 11.79 -7.41 -15.02
C LYS A 147 10.39 -7.59 -15.58
N LYS A 148 9.74 -8.72 -15.27
CA LYS A 148 8.37 -9.00 -15.69
C LYS A 148 7.40 -7.99 -15.10
N SER A 149 7.52 -7.70 -13.80
CA SER A 149 6.70 -6.71 -13.12
C SER A 149 6.85 -5.32 -13.74
N TYR A 150 8.08 -4.88 -14.00
CA TYR A 150 8.34 -3.61 -14.67
C TYR A 150 7.74 -3.57 -16.08
N SER A 151 7.95 -4.62 -16.88
CA SER A 151 7.42 -4.71 -18.24
C SER A 151 5.89 -4.70 -18.27
N TYR A 152 5.24 -5.28 -17.27
CA TYR A 152 3.79 -5.24 -17.13
C TYR A 152 3.29 -3.86 -16.70
N LEU A 153 3.96 -3.23 -15.74
CA LEU A 153 3.48 -1.98 -15.15
C LEU A 153 3.74 -0.76 -16.05
N ILE A 154 4.82 -0.76 -16.85
CA ILE A 154 5.21 0.37 -17.71
C ILE A 154 4.11 0.77 -18.72
N GLN A 155 3.25 -0.16 -19.10
CA GLN A 155 2.13 0.13 -20.01
C GLN A 155 1.05 1.03 -19.42
N TYR A 156 1.03 1.17 -18.10
CA TYR A 156 0.05 1.99 -17.37
C TYR A 156 0.60 3.37 -16.97
N LEU A 157 1.92 3.52 -16.94
CA LEU A 157 2.61 4.76 -16.55
C LEU A 157 2.73 5.70 -17.73
#